data_f49a2fc62d4bc1fb2355ed00cfb45ab1
#
_entry.id   f49a2fc62d4bc1fb2355ed00cfb45ab1
#
_cell.length_a   1.000
_cell.length_b   1.000
_cell.length_c   1.000
_cell.angle_alpha   90.00
_cell.angle_beta   90.00
_cell.angle_gamma   90.00
#
_symmetry.space_group_name_H-M   'P 1'
#
loop_
_entity.id
_entity.type
_entity.pdbx_description
1 polymer ?
#
loop_
_entity_poly.entity_id
_entity_poly.type
_entity_poly.pdbx_seq_one_letter_code
_entity_poly.pdbx_strand_id
1 'polypeptide(L)'
;MNDDRVFKALADSTRRYLLDLLFARSGQTLTELESQLEMTRFGVTKHLRVLEAAGIVVTRWSGREKLHFLNPVPIRLIHNRWIHKYAEHQVSALADLKAELEAKTCRQTRKRA
;
A
#
# COMPACT_ATOMS: atom_id res chain seq x y z
N MET A 1 -5.85 -10.81 -14.23
CA MET A 1 -4.81 -10.19 -13.40
C MET A 1 -4.44 -11.16 -12.29
N ASN A 2 -3.16 -11.33 -12.03
CA ASN A 2 -2.70 -12.24 -10.98
C ASN A 2 -2.62 -11.51 -9.63
N ASP A 3 -3.62 -11.71 -8.79
CA ASP A 3 -3.71 -11.08 -7.47
C ASP A 3 -2.53 -11.48 -6.57
N ASP A 4 -1.99 -12.68 -6.75
CA ASP A 4 -0.85 -13.15 -5.92
C ASP A 4 0.39 -12.29 -6.10
N ARG A 5 0.64 -11.79 -7.30
CA ARG A 5 1.75 -10.87 -7.57
C ARG A 5 1.59 -9.57 -6.80
N VAL A 6 0.35 -9.07 -6.73
CA VAL A 6 0.05 -7.85 -6.00
C VAL A 6 0.24 -8.06 -4.51
N PHE A 7 -0.30 -9.15 -3.95
CA PHE A 7 -0.11 -9.46 -2.52
C PHE A 7 1.36 -9.66 -2.17
N LYS A 8 2.09 -10.37 -3.01
CA LYS A 8 3.53 -10.58 -2.82
C LYS A 8 4.29 -9.25 -2.83
N ALA A 9 3.96 -8.37 -3.77
CA ALA A 9 4.60 -7.07 -3.86
C ALA A 9 4.32 -6.22 -2.61
N LEU A 10 3.11 -6.28 -2.06
CA LEU A 10 2.73 -5.53 -0.88
C LEU A 10 3.18 -6.17 0.44
N ALA A 11 3.68 -7.41 0.41
CA ALA A 11 4.07 -8.13 1.62
C ALA A 11 5.40 -7.65 2.22
N ASP A 12 6.16 -6.84 1.53
CA ASP A 12 7.45 -6.33 1.98
C ASP A 12 7.37 -4.85 2.39
N SER A 13 7.90 -4.53 3.57
CA SER A 13 7.85 -3.18 4.12
C SER A 13 8.60 -2.15 3.26
N THR A 14 9.74 -2.54 2.68
CA THR A 14 10.51 -1.65 1.81
C THR A 14 9.73 -1.32 0.54
N ARG A 15 9.06 -2.31 -0.05
CA ARG A 15 8.24 -2.07 -1.22
C ARG A 15 7.05 -1.16 -0.91
N ARG A 16 6.41 -1.34 0.24
CA ARG A 16 5.34 -0.41 0.67
C ARG A 16 5.88 1.02 0.86
N TYR A 17 7.08 1.14 1.41
CA TYR A 17 7.72 2.45 1.58
C TYR A 17 8.01 3.12 0.23
N LEU A 18 8.48 2.34 -0.76
CA LEU A 18 8.68 2.84 -2.12
C LEU A 18 7.37 3.37 -2.72
N LEU A 19 6.26 2.67 -2.49
CA LEU A 19 4.95 3.13 -2.95
C LEU A 19 4.54 4.43 -2.26
N ASP A 20 4.84 4.58 -0.97
CA ASP A 20 4.58 5.82 -0.24
C ASP A 20 5.40 6.98 -0.82
N LEU A 21 6.67 6.74 -1.16
CA LEU A 21 7.52 7.75 -1.79
C LEU A 21 6.96 8.20 -3.15
N LEU A 22 6.47 7.25 -3.95
CA LEU A 22 5.88 7.54 -5.26
C LEU A 22 4.51 8.20 -5.13
N PHE A 23 3.77 7.88 -4.10
CA PHE A 23 2.51 8.56 -3.80
C PHE A 23 2.75 10.03 -3.46
N ALA A 24 3.78 10.30 -2.66
CA ALA A 24 4.13 11.67 -2.28
C ALA A 24 4.63 12.49 -3.47
N ARG A 25 5.42 11.88 -4.36
CA ARG A 25 5.93 12.52 -5.56
C ARG A 25 6.11 11.50 -6.66
N SER A 26 5.27 11.53 -7.68
CA SER A 26 5.37 10.61 -8.83
C SER A 26 6.44 11.08 -9.82
N GLY A 27 6.88 10.17 -10.67
CA GLY A 27 7.87 10.48 -11.71
C GLY A 27 9.29 10.55 -11.18
N GLN A 28 9.62 9.78 -10.14
CA GLN A 28 10.97 9.75 -9.59
C GLN A 28 11.87 8.78 -10.34
N THR A 29 13.15 9.16 -10.47
CA THR A 29 14.18 8.30 -11.04
C THR A 29 14.66 7.29 -10.00
N LEU A 30 15.39 6.27 -10.45
CA LEU A 30 16.03 5.31 -9.54
C LEU A 30 16.99 6.02 -8.56
N THR A 31 17.75 6.98 -9.05
CA THR A 31 18.69 7.74 -8.21
C THR A 31 17.95 8.52 -7.12
N GLU A 32 16.83 9.14 -7.45
CA GLU A 32 16.02 9.86 -6.46
C GLU A 32 15.43 8.93 -5.41
N LEU A 33 14.93 7.76 -5.82
CA LEU A 33 14.38 6.77 -4.91
C LEU A 33 15.49 6.19 -4.01
N GLU A 34 16.64 5.85 -4.60
CA GLU A 34 17.79 5.32 -3.86
C GLU A 34 18.26 6.28 -2.77
N SER A 35 18.26 7.59 -3.05
CA SER A 35 18.71 8.59 -2.10
C SER A 35 17.86 8.66 -0.83
N GLN A 36 16.66 8.14 -0.86
CA GLN A 36 15.71 8.15 0.26
C GLN A 36 15.69 6.83 1.04
N LEU A 37 16.55 5.87 0.68
CA LEU A 37 16.60 4.54 1.27
C LEU A 37 18.01 4.19 1.72
N GLU A 38 18.11 3.47 2.83
CA GLU A 38 19.39 2.93 3.33
C GLU A 38 19.62 1.54 2.73
N MET A 39 19.76 1.47 1.40
CA MET A 39 20.02 0.21 0.73
C MET A 39 20.73 0.45 -0.60
N THR A 40 21.31 -0.60 -1.14
CA THR A 40 22.07 -0.49 -2.39
C THR A 40 21.13 -0.24 -3.58
N ARG A 41 21.68 0.36 -4.63
CA ARG A 41 20.97 0.57 -5.89
C ARG A 41 20.42 -0.75 -6.43
N PHE A 42 21.19 -1.82 -6.30
CA PHE A 42 20.78 -3.17 -6.72
C PHE A 42 19.54 -3.64 -5.94
N GLY A 43 19.52 -3.42 -4.62
CA GLY A 43 18.39 -3.77 -3.77
C GLY A 43 17.13 -3.01 -4.13
N VAL A 44 17.26 -1.69 -4.37
CA VAL A 44 16.12 -0.86 -4.79
C VAL A 44 15.59 -1.34 -6.15
N THR A 45 16.49 -1.65 -7.08
CA THR A 45 16.12 -2.15 -8.41
C THR A 45 15.34 -3.46 -8.31
N LYS A 46 15.75 -4.38 -7.43
CA LYS A 46 15.05 -5.65 -7.22
C LYS A 46 13.62 -5.43 -6.72
N HIS A 47 13.46 -4.55 -5.74
CA HIS A 47 12.13 -4.22 -5.22
C HIS A 47 11.25 -3.56 -6.28
N LEU A 48 11.79 -2.65 -7.06
CA LEU A 48 11.05 -2.00 -8.14
C LEU A 48 10.60 -3.01 -9.21
N ARG A 49 11.44 -4.00 -9.53
CA ARG A 49 11.07 -5.05 -10.49
C ARG A 49 9.86 -5.86 -10.02
N VAL A 50 9.80 -6.17 -8.72
CA VAL A 50 8.65 -6.88 -8.14
C VAL A 50 7.39 -6.03 -8.26
N LEU A 51 7.48 -4.74 -7.97
CA LEU A 51 6.35 -3.81 -8.08
C LEU A 51 5.91 -3.62 -9.54
N GLU A 52 6.87 -3.53 -10.46
CA GLU A 52 6.58 -3.43 -11.90
C GLU A 52 5.91 -4.70 -12.43
N ALA A 53 6.38 -5.88 -12.01
CA ALA A 53 5.80 -7.16 -12.42
C ALA A 53 4.36 -7.31 -11.93
N ALA A 54 4.03 -6.71 -10.79
CA ALA A 54 2.66 -6.69 -10.26
C ALA A 54 1.79 -5.59 -10.89
N GLY A 55 2.38 -4.72 -11.72
CA GLY A 55 1.67 -3.62 -12.36
C GLY A 55 1.38 -2.43 -11.43
N ILE A 56 1.91 -2.44 -10.20
CA ILE A 56 1.69 -1.36 -9.23
C ILE A 56 2.59 -0.16 -9.52
N VAL A 57 3.75 -0.41 -10.12
CA VAL A 57 4.65 0.64 -10.61
C VAL A 57 4.70 0.54 -12.12
N VAL A 58 4.52 1.66 -12.79
CA VAL A 58 4.70 1.79 -14.23
C VAL A 58 5.82 2.77 -14.50
N THR A 59 6.52 2.60 -15.61
CA THR A 59 7.68 3.39 -15.92
C THR A 59 7.52 4.11 -17.24
N ARG A 60 8.21 5.23 -17.37
CA ARG A 60 8.22 6.04 -18.58
C ARG A 60 9.61 6.62 -18.77
N TRP A 61 10.13 6.56 -19.99
CA TRP A 61 11.41 7.16 -20.31
C TRP A 61 11.24 8.64 -20.61
N SER A 62 12.11 9.46 -20.03
CA SER A 62 12.24 10.88 -20.34
C SER A 62 13.70 11.13 -20.65
N GLY A 63 14.04 11.20 -21.93
CA GLY A 63 15.42 11.22 -22.36
C GLY A 63 16.15 9.93 -21.96
N ARG A 64 17.18 10.04 -21.16
CA ARG A 64 17.96 8.91 -20.67
C ARG A 64 17.49 8.42 -19.29
N GLU A 65 16.52 9.09 -18.71
CA GLU A 65 16.03 8.78 -17.37
C GLU A 65 14.74 7.98 -17.41
N LYS A 66 14.69 6.96 -16.60
CA LYS A 66 13.49 6.14 -16.40
C LYS A 66 12.74 6.67 -15.19
N LEU A 67 11.53 7.15 -15.40
CA LEU A 67 10.69 7.71 -14.35
C LEU A 67 9.70 6.65 -13.86
N HIS A 68 9.49 6.61 -12.55
CA HIS A 68 8.60 5.64 -11.90
C HIS A 68 7.33 6.31 -11.41
N PHE A 69 6.20 5.67 -11.67
CA PHE A 69 4.89 6.17 -11.29
C PHE A 69 4.12 5.10 -10.53
N LEU A 70 3.39 5.51 -9.50
CA LEU A 70 2.46 4.62 -8.81
C LEU A 70 1.23 4.39 -9.68
N ASN A 71 0.90 3.13 -9.92
CA ASN A 71 -0.35 2.73 -10.56
C ASN A 71 -1.25 2.09 -9.50
N PRO A 72 -2.28 2.77 -9.01
CA PRO A 72 -3.13 2.22 -7.96
C PRO A 72 -4.16 1.20 -8.46
N VAL A 73 -4.29 1.02 -9.77
CA VAL A 73 -5.34 0.16 -10.35
C VAL A 73 -5.32 -1.27 -9.81
N PRO A 74 -4.18 -1.98 -9.76
CA PRO A 74 -4.18 -3.34 -9.23
C PRO A 74 -4.64 -3.42 -7.78
N ILE A 75 -4.27 -2.46 -6.94
CA ILE A 75 -4.69 -2.38 -5.54
C ILE A 75 -6.18 -2.08 -5.46
N ARG A 76 -6.67 -1.17 -6.31
CA ARG A 76 -8.09 -0.82 -6.37
C ARG A 76 -8.96 -2.00 -6.77
N LEU A 77 -8.49 -2.84 -7.71
CA LEU A 77 -9.21 -4.03 -8.13
C LEU A 77 -9.34 -5.04 -6.99
N ILE A 78 -8.29 -5.21 -6.19
CA ILE A 78 -8.34 -6.06 -5.00
C ILE A 78 -9.31 -5.49 -3.98
N HIS A 79 -9.25 -4.19 -3.72
CA HIS A 79 -10.18 -3.50 -2.83
C HIS A 79 -11.62 -3.74 -3.27
N ASN A 80 -11.93 -3.55 -4.56
CA ASN A 80 -13.28 -3.73 -5.08
C ASN A 80 -13.73 -5.19 -4.96
N ARG A 81 -12.82 -6.14 -5.20
CA ARG A 81 -13.13 -7.56 -5.16
C ARG A 81 -13.39 -8.08 -3.75
N TRP A 82 -12.59 -7.66 -2.77
CA TRP A 82 -12.63 -8.23 -1.43
C TRP A 82 -13.35 -7.35 -0.43
N ILE A 83 -13.11 -6.05 -0.42
CA ILE A 83 -13.66 -5.13 0.57
C ILE A 83 -15.04 -4.64 0.14
N HIS A 84 -15.21 -4.23 -1.11
CA HIS A 84 -16.48 -3.76 -1.64
C HIS A 84 -17.55 -4.86 -1.57
N LYS A 85 -17.15 -6.11 -1.75
CA LYS A 85 -18.01 -7.29 -1.69
C LYS A 85 -18.71 -7.43 -0.32
N TYR A 86 -18.07 -6.98 0.74
CA TYR A 86 -18.64 -7.02 2.09
C TYR A 86 -19.53 -5.82 2.41
N ALA A 87 -19.86 -5.00 1.45
CA ALA A 87 -20.71 -3.82 1.57
C ALA A 87 -20.38 -2.90 2.77
N GLU A 88 -20.37 -1.61 2.56
CA GLU A 88 -19.98 -0.63 3.59
C GLU A 88 -20.78 -0.76 4.88
N HIS A 89 -22.07 -1.11 4.81
CA HIS A 89 -22.93 -1.24 5.99
C HIS A 89 -22.45 -2.36 6.92
N GLN A 90 -21.87 -3.44 6.40
CA GLN A 90 -21.33 -4.52 7.23
C GLN A 90 -20.06 -4.09 7.95
N VAL A 91 -19.20 -3.34 7.27
CA VAL A 91 -18.00 -2.78 7.86
C VAL A 91 -18.38 -1.77 8.95
N SER A 92 -19.33 -0.89 8.67
CA SER A 92 -19.85 0.08 9.63
C SER A 92 -20.46 -0.61 10.85
N ALA A 93 -21.25 -1.66 10.64
CA ALA A 93 -21.86 -2.42 11.74
C ALA A 93 -20.80 -3.04 12.67
N LEU A 94 -19.73 -3.57 12.11
CA LEU A 94 -18.62 -4.12 12.90
C LEU A 94 -17.86 -3.03 13.66
N ALA A 95 -17.64 -1.88 13.05
CA ALA A 95 -17.00 -0.74 13.69
C ALA A 95 -17.87 -0.21 14.84
N ASP A 96 -19.17 -0.11 14.66
CA ASP A 96 -20.13 0.31 15.68
C ASP A 96 -20.13 -0.66 16.85
N LEU A 97 -20.15 -1.97 16.59
CA LEU A 97 -20.08 -2.99 17.61
C LEU A 97 -18.80 -2.89 18.45
N LYS A 98 -17.68 -2.68 17.78
CA LYS A 98 -16.40 -2.49 18.47
C LYS A 98 -16.44 -1.25 19.37
N ALA A 99 -16.98 -0.15 18.87
CA ALA A 99 -17.11 1.08 19.65
C ALA A 99 -18.00 0.90 20.87
N GLU A 100 -19.13 0.18 20.71
CA GLU A 100 -20.05 -0.13 21.83
C GLU A 100 -19.34 -0.98 22.90
N LEU A 101 -18.60 -2.00 22.48
CA LEU A 101 -17.87 -2.86 23.41
C LEU A 101 -16.80 -2.08 24.18
N GLU A 102 -16.07 -1.20 23.50
CA GLU A 102 -15.07 -0.34 24.13
C GLU A 102 -15.71 0.65 25.12
N ALA A 103 -16.85 1.23 24.76
CA ALA A 103 -17.60 2.14 25.63
C ALA A 103 -18.09 1.42 26.89
N LYS A 104 -18.61 0.20 26.77
CA LYS A 104 -19.04 -0.60 27.93
C LYS A 104 -17.87 -0.91 28.86
N THR A 105 -16.70 -1.24 28.30
CA THR A 105 -15.49 -1.50 29.07
C THR A 105 -15.07 -0.26 29.84
N CYS A 106 -15.09 0.91 29.23
CA CYS A 106 -14.78 2.17 29.88
C CYS A 106 -15.75 2.50 31.02
N ARG A 107 -17.05 2.27 30.83
CA ARG A 107 -18.06 2.48 31.88
C ARG A 107 -17.84 1.57 33.09
N GLN A 108 -17.54 0.30 32.85
CA GLN A 108 -17.23 -0.65 33.91
C GLN A 108 -16.00 -0.23 34.72
N THR A 109 -14.96 0.22 34.04
CA THR A 109 -13.75 0.71 34.69
C THR A 109 -14.03 1.93 35.55
N ARG A 110 -14.87 2.87 35.11
CA ARG A 110 -15.28 4.04 35.88
C ARG A 110 -16.07 3.67 37.11
N LYS A 111 -16.95 2.69 37.04
CA LYS A 111 -17.76 2.23 38.17
C LYS A 111 -16.93 1.57 39.27
N ARG A 112 -15.78 0.99 38.91
CA ARG A 112 -14.87 0.35 39.85
C ARG A 112 -13.92 1.33 40.54
N ALA A 113 -13.76 2.50 39.97
CA ALA A 113 -12.95 3.56 40.55
C ALA A 113 -13.77 4.36 41.54
#